data_a7dbf7b70779a2537f662e88f72a16a4
#
_entry.id   a7dbf7b70779a2537f662e88f72a16a4
#
_cell.length_a   1.000
_cell.length_b   1.000
_cell.length_c   1.000
_cell.angle_alpha   90.00
_cell.angle_beta   90.00
_cell.angle_gamma   90.00
#
_symmetry.space_group_name_H-M   'P 1'
#
loop_
_entity.id
_entity.type
_entity.pdbx_description
1 polymer ?
#
loop_
_entity_poly.entity_id
_entity_poly.type
_entity_poly.pdbx_seq_one_letter_code
_entity_poly.pdbx_strand_id
1 'polypeptide(L)'
;MNRPAGIPAVDPLYADIRRSDPVRPAVLLDVREADEFAEVRVPGSLFIPMSELGARVGEVPKDRPVLVMCAAGSRSQQVTGFLLQNGWEDVGNIAGGITAWERMGLPVDRGPVRQGEGTLPG
;
A
#
# COMPACT_ATOMS: atom_id res chain seq x y z
N MET A 1 -17.50 16.86 18.39
CA MET A 1 -16.33 17.31 18.46
C MET A 1 -15.47 16.79 17.42
N ASN A 2 -14.73 17.56 17.02
CA ASN A 2 -14.00 17.24 15.99
C ASN A 2 -12.60 17.16 16.36
N ARG A 3 -12.15 16.05 16.68
CA ARG A 3 -10.75 15.89 16.77
C ARG A 3 -10.20 15.73 15.37
N PRO A 4 -8.97 16.10 15.13
CA PRO A 4 -8.38 15.84 13.84
C PRO A 4 -8.61 14.38 13.52
N ALA A 5 -9.05 14.13 12.33
CA ALA A 5 -9.19 12.77 11.89
C ALA A 5 -7.83 12.12 11.96
N GLY A 6 -7.72 11.03 12.65
CA GLY A 6 -6.52 10.23 12.62
C GLY A 6 -6.32 9.66 11.22
N ILE A 7 -5.15 9.13 10.95
CA ILE A 7 -4.91 8.42 9.71
C ILE A 7 -5.67 7.09 9.79
N PRO A 8 -6.57 6.82 8.84
CA PRO A 8 -7.29 5.55 8.84
C PRO A 8 -6.31 4.39 8.76
N ALA A 9 -6.54 3.37 9.57
CA ALA A 9 -5.69 2.19 9.60
C ALA A 9 -6.54 0.93 9.51
N VAL A 10 -6.03 -0.05 8.80
CA VAL A 10 -6.68 -1.36 8.64
C VAL A 10 -5.66 -2.44 8.96
N ASP A 11 -6.13 -3.62 9.36
CA ASP A 11 -5.20 -4.70 9.59
C ASP A 11 -4.88 -5.43 8.26
N PRO A 12 -3.78 -6.21 8.24
CA PRO A 12 -3.36 -6.89 7.02
C PRO A 12 -4.40 -7.85 6.46
N LEU A 13 -5.13 -8.55 7.30
CA LEU A 13 -6.14 -9.49 6.82
C LEU A 13 -7.25 -8.77 6.07
N TYR A 14 -7.73 -7.67 6.62
CA TYR A 14 -8.73 -6.84 5.94
C TYR A 14 -8.20 -6.36 4.59
N ALA A 15 -6.94 -5.92 4.56
CA ALA A 15 -6.33 -5.46 3.32
C ALA A 15 -6.25 -6.57 2.27
N ASP A 16 -5.90 -7.79 2.69
CA ASP A 16 -5.85 -8.93 1.79
C ASP A 16 -7.22 -9.26 1.21
N ILE A 17 -8.25 -9.21 2.03
CA ILE A 17 -9.62 -9.42 1.59
C ILE A 17 -10.05 -8.34 0.60
N ARG A 18 -9.75 -7.08 0.90
CA ARG A 18 -10.16 -5.96 0.06
C ARG A 18 -9.48 -5.97 -1.31
N ARG A 19 -8.22 -6.35 -1.37
CA ARG A 19 -7.52 -6.41 -2.67
C ARG A 19 -8.04 -7.53 -3.56
N SER A 20 -8.75 -8.49 -2.96
CA SER A 20 -9.31 -9.63 -3.70
C SER A 20 -10.78 -9.42 -4.05
N ASP A 21 -11.34 -8.26 -3.78
CA ASP A 21 -12.73 -7.95 -4.10
C ASP A 21 -12.92 -8.02 -5.62
N PRO A 22 -13.88 -8.84 -6.13
CA PRO A 22 -14.04 -9.03 -7.57
C PRO A 22 -14.63 -7.82 -8.28
N VAL A 23 -15.29 -6.92 -7.56
CA VAL A 23 -15.95 -5.76 -8.19
C VAL A 23 -15.11 -4.51 -8.10
N ARG A 24 -14.53 -4.26 -6.92
CA ARG A 24 -13.77 -3.03 -6.68
C ARG A 24 -12.54 -3.36 -5.84
N PRO A 25 -11.56 -4.03 -6.45
CA PRO A 25 -10.38 -4.45 -5.68
C PRO A 25 -9.58 -3.25 -5.18
N ALA A 26 -9.16 -3.30 -3.94
CA ALA A 26 -8.27 -2.30 -3.39
C ALA A 26 -6.89 -2.41 -4.02
N VAL A 27 -6.24 -1.27 -4.21
CA VAL A 27 -4.83 -1.22 -4.59
C VAL A 27 -4.00 -1.32 -3.32
N LEU A 28 -3.04 -2.24 -3.28
CA LEU A 28 -2.00 -2.20 -2.27
C LEU A 28 -0.87 -1.34 -2.80
N LEU A 29 -0.59 -0.23 -2.13
CA LEU A 29 0.48 0.67 -2.53
C LEU A 29 1.66 0.47 -1.58
N ASP A 30 2.75 -0.09 -2.09
CA ASP A 30 3.97 -0.30 -1.34
C ASP A 30 4.89 0.90 -1.54
N VAL A 31 5.23 1.58 -0.45
CA VAL A 31 6.03 2.81 -0.51
C VAL A 31 7.42 2.64 0.10
N ARG A 32 7.86 1.38 0.25
CA ARG A 32 9.21 1.09 0.70
C ARG A 32 10.21 1.39 -0.41
N GLU A 33 11.50 1.25 -0.14
CA GLU A 33 12.51 1.48 -1.16
C GLU A 33 12.77 0.20 -1.97
N ALA A 34 13.50 0.35 -3.08
CA ALA A 34 13.65 -0.74 -4.05
C ALA A 34 14.34 -1.98 -3.47
N ASP A 35 15.32 -1.79 -2.59
CA ASP A 35 16.02 -2.92 -1.97
C ASP A 35 15.09 -3.71 -1.03
N GLU A 36 14.20 -3.02 -0.34
CA GLU A 36 13.19 -3.68 0.50
C GLU A 36 12.20 -4.48 -0.34
N PHE A 37 11.74 -3.88 -1.43
CA PHE A 37 10.80 -4.54 -2.34
C PHE A 37 11.42 -5.77 -2.98
N ALA A 38 12.69 -5.71 -3.35
CA ALA A 38 13.38 -6.85 -3.93
C ALA A 38 13.54 -8.00 -2.93
N GLU A 39 13.69 -7.69 -1.65
CA GLU A 39 13.87 -8.70 -0.63
C GLU A 39 12.58 -9.48 -0.39
N VAL A 40 11.49 -8.78 -0.16
CA VAL A 40 10.17 -9.37 0.08
C VAL A 40 9.10 -8.39 -0.36
N ARG A 41 8.04 -8.89 -0.99
CA ARG A 41 6.95 -8.05 -1.50
C ARG A 41 5.65 -8.80 -1.52
N VAL A 42 4.55 -8.06 -1.57
CA VAL A 42 3.23 -8.66 -1.71
C VAL A 42 2.90 -8.76 -3.20
N PRO A 43 2.54 -9.95 -3.70
CA PRO A 43 2.19 -10.10 -5.11
C PRO A 43 1.04 -9.16 -5.50
N GLY A 44 1.16 -8.53 -6.65
CA GLY A 44 0.11 -7.66 -7.19
C GLY A 44 0.10 -6.24 -6.63
N SER A 45 1.03 -5.89 -5.75
CA SER A 45 1.10 -4.53 -5.22
C SER A 45 1.64 -3.55 -6.24
N LEU A 46 1.19 -2.30 -6.13
CA LEU A 46 1.76 -1.17 -6.88
C LEU A 46 2.93 -0.65 -6.05
N PHE A 47 4.11 -0.61 -6.65
CA PHE A 47 5.30 -0.17 -5.94
C PHE A 47 5.70 1.23 -6.41
N ILE A 48 5.67 2.19 -5.50
CA ILE A 48 6.17 3.54 -5.74
C ILE A 48 6.95 3.94 -4.49
N PRO A 49 8.28 3.96 -4.56
CA PRO A 49 9.07 4.34 -3.37
C PRO A 49 8.66 5.71 -2.86
N MET A 50 8.64 5.87 -1.55
CA MET A 50 8.29 7.15 -0.93
C MET A 50 9.12 8.30 -1.50
N SER A 51 10.39 8.04 -1.83
CA SER A 51 11.29 9.03 -2.42
C SER A 51 10.83 9.49 -3.81
N GLU A 52 10.01 8.70 -4.52
CA GLU A 52 9.52 9.03 -5.86
C GLU A 52 8.04 9.41 -5.89
N LEU A 53 7.37 9.31 -4.77
CA LEU A 53 5.92 9.43 -4.74
C LEU A 53 5.44 10.79 -5.26
N GLY A 54 6.12 11.87 -4.91
CA GLY A 54 5.72 13.20 -5.35
C GLY A 54 5.67 13.32 -6.87
N ALA A 55 6.63 12.72 -7.55
CA ALA A 55 6.71 12.77 -9.01
C ALA A 55 5.77 11.76 -9.67
N ARG A 56 5.37 10.71 -8.96
CA ARG A 56 4.62 9.59 -9.52
C ARG A 56 3.22 9.44 -8.94
N VAL A 57 2.74 10.40 -8.19
CA VAL A 57 1.45 10.30 -7.53
C VAL A 57 0.30 10.08 -8.52
N GLY A 58 0.45 10.54 -9.75
CA GLY A 58 -0.55 10.32 -10.80
C GLY A 58 -0.75 8.85 -11.17
N GLU A 59 0.16 7.96 -10.77
CA GLU A 59 0.01 6.53 -11.01
C GLU A 59 -0.90 5.87 -9.99
N VAL A 60 -1.25 6.56 -8.90
CA VAL A 60 -2.11 6.00 -7.86
C VAL A 60 -3.57 6.22 -8.22
N PRO A 61 -4.36 5.16 -8.38
CA PRO A 61 -5.78 5.30 -8.72
C PRO A 61 -6.56 6.06 -7.66
N LYS A 62 -7.56 6.82 -8.09
CA LYS A 62 -8.50 7.51 -7.20
C LYS A 62 -9.88 6.89 -7.19
N ASP A 63 -10.13 5.95 -8.09
CA ASP A 63 -11.46 5.38 -8.31
C ASP A 63 -11.72 4.11 -7.50
N ARG A 64 -10.81 3.74 -6.63
CA ARG A 64 -10.94 2.54 -5.80
C ARG A 64 -10.10 2.68 -4.54
N PRO A 65 -10.34 1.84 -3.53
CA PRO A 65 -9.60 1.94 -2.28
C PRO A 65 -8.10 1.77 -2.48
N VAL A 66 -7.32 2.55 -1.77
CA VAL A 66 -5.86 2.44 -1.77
C VAL A 66 -5.41 2.15 -0.35
N LEU A 67 -4.70 1.04 -0.17
CA LEU A 67 -4.21 0.60 1.13
C LEU A 67 -2.69 0.65 1.08
N VAL A 68 -2.11 1.51 1.92
CA VAL A 68 -0.70 1.86 1.84
C VAL A 68 0.12 1.02 2.81
N MET A 69 1.23 0.49 2.34
CA MET A 69 2.08 -0.42 3.10
C MET A 69 3.53 0.08 3.11
N CYS A 70 4.17 -0.02 4.25
CA CYS A 70 5.62 0.08 4.34
C CYS A 70 6.14 -1.09 5.18
N ALA A 71 7.31 -0.97 5.81
CA ALA A 71 7.85 -2.08 6.59
C ALA A 71 7.05 -2.29 7.88
N ALA A 72 6.84 -1.23 8.66
CA ALA A 72 6.23 -1.31 9.99
C ALA A 72 5.06 -0.35 10.20
N GLY A 73 4.73 0.48 9.24
CA GLY A 73 3.54 1.34 9.29
C GLY A 73 3.79 2.83 9.40
N SER A 74 5.02 3.30 9.64
CA SER A 74 5.22 4.75 9.87
C SER A 74 5.32 5.55 8.56
N ARG A 75 6.08 5.07 7.57
CA ARG A 75 6.16 5.73 6.27
C ARG A 75 4.81 5.71 5.56
N SER A 76 4.13 4.57 5.61
CA SER A 76 2.82 4.42 4.97
C SER A 76 1.76 5.31 5.62
N GLN A 77 1.88 5.56 6.92
CA GLN A 77 0.98 6.49 7.60
C GLN A 77 1.15 7.92 7.06
N GLN A 78 2.38 8.33 6.84
CA GLN A 78 2.65 9.65 6.26
C GLN A 78 2.12 9.75 4.83
N VAL A 79 2.30 8.70 4.03
CA VAL A 79 1.80 8.68 2.66
C VAL A 79 0.28 8.69 2.62
N THR A 80 -0.36 7.95 3.52
CA THR A 80 -1.82 7.95 3.62
C THR A 80 -2.33 9.38 3.88
N GLY A 81 -1.72 10.08 4.83
CA GLY A 81 -2.07 11.47 5.11
C GLY A 81 -1.86 12.37 3.90
N PHE A 82 -0.75 12.21 3.20
CA PHE A 82 -0.45 12.99 2.00
C PHE A 82 -1.52 12.77 0.92
N LEU A 83 -1.90 11.53 0.67
CA LEU A 83 -2.91 11.23 -0.34
C LEU A 83 -4.26 11.83 0.04
N LEU A 84 -4.66 11.70 1.31
CA LEU A 84 -5.92 12.28 1.77
C LEU A 84 -5.94 13.80 1.61
N GLN A 85 -4.82 14.47 1.84
CA GLN A 85 -4.72 15.91 1.68
C GLN A 85 -4.72 16.34 0.21
N ASN A 86 -4.47 15.41 -0.70
CA ASN A 86 -4.33 15.72 -2.13
C ASN A 86 -5.47 15.14 -2.97
N GLY A 87 -6.61 14.87 -2.36
CA GLY A 87 -7.83 14.54 -3.10
C GLY A 87 -8.18 13.07 -3.21
N TRP A 88 -7.38 12.18 -2.67
CA TRP A 88 -7.78 10.78 -2.53
C TRP A 88 -8.72 10.67 -1.33
N GLU A 89 -9.80 9.90 -1.48
CA GLU A 89 -10.83 9.82 -0.44
C GLU A 89 -10.83 8.50 0.31
N ASP A 90 -10.59 7.40 -0.40
CA ASP A 90 -10.67 6.07 0.18
C ASP A 90 -9.27 5.49 0.31
N VAL A 91 -8.57 5.92 1.34
CA VAL A 91 -7.18 5.53 1.58
C VAL A 91 -7.02 5.12 3.04
N GLY A 92 -6.30 4.04 3.26
CA GLY A 92 -5.97 3.59 4.61
C GLY A 92 -4.53 3.10 4.71
N ASN A 93 -4.01 3.13 5.91
CA ASN A 93 -2.68 2.62 6.24
C ASN A 93 -2.81 1.17 6.70
N ILE A 94 -1.98 0.27 6.16
CA ILE A 94 -1.94 -1.11 6.65
C ILE A 94 -1.11 -1.13 7.93
N ALA A 95 -1.79 -1.34 9.05
CA ALA A 95 -1.16 -1.30 10.37
C ALA A 95 -0.09 -2.39 10.47
N GLY A 96 1.10 -2.00 10.93
CA GLY A 96 2.20 -2.94 11.07
C GLY A 96 2.91 -3.30 9.78
N GLY A 97 2.43 -2.83 8.64
CA GLY A 97 3.09 -3.00 7.34
C GLY A 97 3.32 -4.45 6.93
N ILE A 98 4.34 -4.66 6.12
CA ILE A 98 4.64 -6.01 5.61
C ILE A 98 5.10 -6.94 6.73
N THR A 99 5.66 -6.40 7.81
CA THR A 99 6.03 -7.21 8.97
C THR A 99 4.80 -7.91 9.56
N ALA A 100 3.72 -7.15 9.80
CA ALA A 100 2.48 -7.73 10.31
C ALA A 100 1.83 -8.65 9.27
N TRP A 101 1.89 -8.27 7.99
CA TRP A 101 1.39 -9.08 6.88
C TRP A 101 2.01 -10.47 6.90
N GLU A 102 3.34 -10.54 7.02
CA GLU A 102 4.05 -11.82 7.06
C GLU A 102 3.73 -12.63 8.31
N ARG A 103 3.59 -11.95 9.46
CA ARG A 103 3.24 -12.64 10.72
C ARG A 103 1.89 -13.33 10.64
N MET A 104 0.99 -12.81 9.83
CA MET A 104 -0.32 -13.43 9.62
C MET A 104 -0.30 -14.54 8.58
N GLY A 105 0.86 -14.83 7.99
CA GLY A 105 0.99 -15.86 6.98
C GLY A 105 0.38 -15.50 5.63
N LEU A 106 0.20 -14.22 5.36
CA LEU A 106 -0.37 -13.78 4.09
C LEU A 106 0.68 -13.82 2.98
N PRO A 107 0.25 -13.88 1.70
CA PRO A 107 1.18 -14.18 0.61
C PRO A 107 2.26 -13.11 0.42
N VAL A 108 3.49 -13.56 0.26
CA VAL A 108 4.61 -12.72 -0.14
C VAL A 108 5.46 -13.46 -1.16
N ASP A 109 6.20 -12.70 -1.97
CA ASP A 109 7.22 -13.22 -2.87
C ASP A 109 8.57 -12.70 -2.44
N ARG A 110 9.61 -13.49 -2.70
CA ARG A 110 11.00 -13.16 -2.41
C ARG A 110 11.84 -13.39 -3.65
N GLY A 111 13.05 -12.86 -3.63
CA GLY A 111 14.00 -13.05 -4.72
C GLY A 111 13.92 -11.94 -5.75
N PRO A 112 14.68 -12.08 -6.86
CA PRO A 112 14.76 -10.99 -7.85
C PRO A 112 13.40 -10.55 -8.36
N VAL A 113 13.25 -9.25 -8.49
CA VAL A 113 11.99 -8.67 -9.01
C VAL A 113 11.86 -9.05 -10.49
N ARG A 114 10.71 -9.60 -10.85
CA ARG A 114 10.42 -10.01 -12.22
C ARG A 114 9.76 -8.87 -12.98
N GLN A 115 9.84 -8.94 -14.29
CA GLN A 115 9.22 -7.93 -15.15
C GLN A 115 7.71 -7.86 -14.86
N GLY A 116 7.20 -6.65 -14.71
CA GLY A 116 5.78 -6.42 -14.45
C GLY A 116 5.43 -6.37 -12.98
N GLU A 117 6.28 -6.86 -12.09
CA GLU A 117 6.01 -6.73 -10.66
C GLU A 117 6.10 -5.28 -10.22
N GLY A 118 5.21 -4.87 -9.32
CA GLY A 118 5.19 -3.50 -8.81
C GLY A 118 4.36 -2.56 -9.66
N THR A 119 3.73 -3.06 -10.72
CA THR A 119 2.81 -2.25 -11.54
C THR A 119 1.42 -2.89 -11.49
N LEU A 120 0.39 -2.06 -11.66
CA LEU A 120 -0.97 -2.59 -11.71
C LEU A 120 -1.22 -3.25 -13.06
N PRO A 121 -2.04 -4.33 -13.07
CA PRO A 121 -2.42 -4.96 -14.32
C PRO A 121 -3.27 -4.02 -15.15
N GLY A 122 -3.15 -4.14 -16.41
CA GLY A 122 -3.99 -3.40 -17.30
C GLY A 122 -3.43 -2.51 -18.22
#